data_b28ee57a9b47a0838de031e718433854
#
_entry.id   b28ee57a9b47a0838de031e718433854
#
_cell.length_a   1.000
_cell.length_b   1.000
_cell.length_c   1.000
_cell.angle_alpha   90.00
_cell.angle_beta   90.00
_cell.angle_gamma   90.00
#
_symmetry.space_group_name_H-M   'P 1'
#
loop_
_entity.id
_entity.type
_entity.pdbx_description
1 polymer ?
#
loop_
_entity_poly.entity_id
_entity_poly.type
_entity_poly.pdbx_seq_one_letter_code
_entity_poly.pdbx_strand_id
1 'polypeptide(L)'
;VLPRLALHFDLSPRTSSTDADAAFLTACVAWLGLDHGQPLNWDTPSNHTLDGGRILRWAPYRAGGASLADVVVHAPDPLDRSLQWYTQATYVAHTVNGQVHRQVNIRVGTEGGTSNGAPPPVRPPRLLTELDASFTLVSNDGPLQRVPTQLEAGTIDAFVRFVLCDPARTMPVLLLTELPEGGFVIPAEQFAAELFGLGLCFQLRHSDTFALSDAVGGHARSVFLGSARAYLPGFSLESDPFQHPLVLARALALPGERRRLVQRLAEVSVQRPFADPAVADALRDQRAEAYSKRADSTEALAAAASGVEMDKSQLVNLVRQLEEALRAAEGELARSRERINEMRQQLETERATARALRTTLAANKERQPISKPASDAPQSVLEAVERAQAIYSDALRILPTAFVAARESEFPDPDTTWSYLKALGEVGRRRQDRALSRPLGEVFADLGVDFSPGPSDPTRKTPYVFRDGDREVEAADQLRKGANPQTCLRIYFASTEDGGFVIGHVGKQIDTIPKPEPKAEESEDDGEE
;
A
#
# COMPACT_ATOMS: atom_id res chain seq x y z
N VAL A 1 -20.30 2.68 -5.28
CA VAL A 1 -19.14 1.79 -5.55
C VAL A 1 -17.87 2.46 -5.08
N LEU A 2 -17.12 1.81 -4.19
CA LEU A 2 -15.78 2.23 -3.78
C LEU A 2 -14.76 1.61 -4.73
N PRO A 3 -14.01 2.40 -5.53
CA PRO A 3 -13.01 1.86 -6.45
C PRO A 3 -11.84 1.27 -5.68
N ARG A 4 -11.39 0.09 -6.09
CA ARG A 4 -10.32 -0.68 -5.45
C ARG A 4 -9.14 -0.95 -6.39
N LEU A 5 -9.39 -0.98 -7.69
CA LEU A 5 -8.43 -1.23 -8.76
C LEU A 5 -8.92 -0.55 -10.02
N ALA A 6 -8.01 0.07 -10.77
CA ALA A 6 -8.28 0.61 -12.11
C ALA A 6 -7.08 0.35 -13.03
N LEU A 7 -7.32 -0.32 -14.15
CA LEU A 7 -6.31 -0.70 -15.12
C LEU A 7 -6.73 -0.23 -16.52
N HIS A 8 -5.76 0.19 -17.30
CA HIS A 8 -5.95 0.61 -18.69
C HIS A 8 -4.81 0.07 -19.55
N PHE A 9 -5.15 -0.57 -20.65
CA PHE A 9 -4.18 -1.13 -21.60
C PHE A 9 -4.65 -0.99 -23.03
N ASP A 10 -3.73 -0.67 -23.92
CA ASP A 10 -3.90 -0.89 -25.34
C ASP A 10 -3.77 -2.38 -25.65
N LEU A 11 -4.54 -2.86 -26.61
CA LEU A 11 -4.59 -4.26 -27.03
C LEU A 11 -4.00 -4.39 -28.44
N SER A 12 -2.83 -5.01 -28.55
CA SER A 12 -2.25 -5.39 -29.83
C SER A 12 -2.47 -6.88 -30.07
N PRO A 13 -3.24 -7.28 -31.10
CA PRO A 13 -3.42 -8.70 -31.44
C PRO A 13 -2.06 -9.37 -31.69
N ARG A 14 -1.84 -10.57 -31.13
CA ARG A 14 -0.60 -11.32 -31.31
C ARG A 14 -0.40 -11.82 -32.74
N THR A 15 -1.49 -12.01 -33.47
CA THR A 15 -1.46 -12.40 -34.89
C THR A 15 -2.33 -11.45 -35.72
N SER A 16 -1.87 -11.11 -36.90
CA SER A 16 -2.59 -10.20 -37.82
C SER A 16 -3.90 -10.77 -38.38
N SER A 17 -4.08 -12.08 -38.31
CA SER A 17 -5.30 -12.78 -38.78
C SER A 17 -6.38 -12.90 -37.69
N THR A 18 -6.10 -12.47 -36.45
CA THR A 18 -7.04 -12.59 -35.35
C THR A 18 -8.15 -11.54 -35.46
N ASP A 19 -9.40 -11.97 -35.53
CA ASP A 19 -10.54 -11.10 -35.26
C ASP A 19 -10.50 -10.67 -33.79
N ALA A 20 -10.06 -9.45 -33.55
CA ALA A 20 -9.83 -8.93 -32.21
C ALA A 20 -11.11 -8.84 -31.38
N ASP A 21 -12.24 -8.53 -32.02
CA ASP A 21 -13.53 -8.49 -31.34
C ASP A 21 -13.96 -9.90 -30.89
N ALA A 22 -13.76 -10.90 -31.75
CA ALA A 22 -14.02 -12.30 -31.40
C ALA A 22 -13.04 -12.81 -30.32
N ALA A 23 -11.78 -12.40 -30.38
CA ALA A 23 -10.78 -12.76 -29.37
C ALA A 23 -11.11 -12.15 -27.99
N PHE A 24 -11.56 -10.88 -27.94
CA PHE A 24 -12.02 -10.26 -26.71
C PHE A 24 -13.24 -11.00 -26.12
N LEU A 25 -14.21 -11.33 -26.97
CA LEU A 25 -15.39 -12.11 -26.56
C LEU A 25 -14.98 -13.46 -25.96
N THR A 26 -14.07 -14.17 -26.63
CA THR A 26 -13.55 -15.46 -26.18
C THR A 26 -12.87 -15.34 -24.80
N ALA A 27 -12.07 -14.29 -24.60
CA ALA A 27 -11.44 -14.03 -23.31
C ALA A 27 -12.47 -13.75 -22.21
N CYS A 28 -13.55 -13.03 -22.50
CA CYS A 28 -14.66 -12.81 -21.57
C CYS A 28 -15.38 -14.11 -21.21
N VAL A 29 -15.69 -14.94 -22.19
CA VAL A 29 -16.34 -16.26 -21.98
C VAL A 29 -15.47 -17.14 -21.09
N ALA A 30 -14.16 -17.23 -21.35
CA ALA A 30 -13.21 -18.00 -20.55
C ALA A 30 -13.08 -17.45 -19.12
N TRP A 31 -13.00 -16.13 -18.96
CA TRP A 31 -12.95 -15.48 -17.65
C TRP A 31 -14.18 -15.76 -16.80
N LEU A 32 -15.37 -15.69 -17.43
CA LEU A 32 -16.65 -15.84 -16.74
C LEU A 32 -17.03 -17.30 -16.47
N GLY A 33 -16.38 -18.24 -17.16
CA GLY A 33 -16.71 -19.66 -17.08
C GLY A 33 -18.07 -19.95 -17.71
N LEU A 34 -18.43 -19.26 -18.81
CA LEU A 34 -19.68 -19.47 -19.50
C LEU A 34 -19.59 -20.74 -20.35
N ASP A 35 -20.65 -21.58 -20.29
CA ASP A 35 -20.78 -22.72 -21.15
C ASP A 35 -21.16 -22.31 -22.59
N HIS A 36 -20.87 -23.16 -23.57
CA HIS A 36 -21.18 -22.94 -24.97
C HIS A 36 -22.68 -22.69 -25.27
N GLY A 37 -23.55 -22.92 -24.29
CA GLY A 37 -25.00 -22.71 -24.40
C GLY A 37 -25.49 -21.29 -24.06
N GLN A 38 -24.65 -20.43 -23.52
CA GLN A 38 -24.97 -19.02 -23.19
C GLN A 38 -23.97 -18.07 -23.87
N PRO A 39 -23.92 -18.01 -25.21
CA PRO A 39 -22.91 -17.22 -25.88
C PRO A 39 -23.18 -15.72 -25.70
N LEU A 40 -22.17 -15.00 -25.23
CA LEU A 40 -22.12 -13.56 -25.45
C LEU A 40 -21.98 -13.31 -26.95
N ASN A 41 -22.66 -12.31 -27.46
CA ASN A 41 -22.51 -11.90 -28.86
C ASN A 41 -22.50 -10.37 -28.98
N TRP A 42 -22.07 -9.88 -30.14
CA TRP A 42 -21.96 -8.45 -30.39
C TRP A 42 -23.28 -7.78 -30.80
N ASP A 43 -24.30 -8.54 -31.05
CA ASP A 43 -25.54 -8.03 -31.65
C ASP A 43 -26.59 -7.71 -30.60
N THR A 44 -26.53 -8.39 -29.43
CA THR A 44 -27.57 -8.26 -28.40
C THR A 44 -26.97 -8.11 -27.01
N PRO A 45 -27.45 -7.10 -26.27
CA PRO A 45 -27.17 -7.02 -24.83
C PRO A 45 -27.84 -8.18 -24.09
N SER A 46 -27.18 -8.65 -23.05
CA SER A 46 -27.70 -9.75 -22.22
C SER A 46 -27.35 -9.60 -20.75
N ASN A 47 -28.21 -10.21 -19.91
CA ASN A 47 -27.97 -10.34 -18.48
C ASN A 47 -28.04 -11.83 -18.14
N HIS A 48 -27.06 -12.29 -17.38
CA HIS A 48 -26.97 -13.69 -16.95
C HIS A 48 -26.77 -13.79 -15.45
N THR A 49 -27.45 -14.75 -14.83
CA THR A 49 -27.10 -15.16 -13.47
C THR A 49 -26.10 -16.31 -13.60
N LEU A 50 -24.93 -16.11 -13.02
CA LEU A 50 -23.84 -17.08 -13.01
C LEU A 50 -23.82 -17.83 -11.67
N ASP A 51 -23.03 -18.90 -11.61
CA ASP A 51 -22.81 -19.67 -10.38
C ASP A 51 -22.36 -18.79 -9.22
N GLY A 52 -22.76 -19.17 -8.00
CA GLY A 52 -22.41 -18.43 -6.78
C GLY A 52 -23.17 -17.10 -6.61
N GLY A 53 -24.28 -16.89 -7.31
CA GLY A 53 -25.09 -15.67 -7.23
C GLY A 53 -24.45 -14.46 -7.91
N ARG A 54 -23.49 -14.68 -8.80
CA ARG A 54 -22.90 -13.62 -9.61
C ARG A 54 -23.91 -13.17 -10.68
N ILE A 55 -23.92 -11.88 -10.96
CA ILE A 55 -24.79 -11.28 -12.00
C ILE A 55 -23.86 -10.65 -13.04
N LEU A 56 -24.00 -11.10 -14.28
CA LEU A 56 -23.30 -10.57 -15.43
C LEU A 56 -24.25 -9.69 -16.23
N ARG A 57 -23.77 -8.51 -16.63
CA ARG A 57 -24.37 -7.66 -17.66
C ARG A 57 -23.38 -7.52 -18.81
N TRP A 58 -23.81 -7.87 -20.00
CA TRP A 58 -23.12 -7.67 -21.25
C TRP A 58 -23.84 -6.61 -22.09
N ALA A 59 -23.14 -5.57 -22.48
CA ALA A 59 -23.69 -4.48 -23.27
C ALA A 59 -22.75 -4.15 -24.44
N PRO A 60 -22.92 -4.80 -25.60
CA PRO A 60 -22.17 -4.51 -26.80
C PRO A 60 -22.76 -3.31 -27.54
N TYR A 61 -21.93 -2.64 -28.33
CA TYR A 61 -22.31 -1.56 -29.20
C TYR A 61 -21.39 -1.54 -30.43
N ARG A 62 -21.99 -1.41 -31.63
CA ARG A 62 -21.26 -1.27 -32.90
C ARG A 62 -21.90 -0.18 -33.72
N ALA A 63 -21.15 0.87 -34.06
CA ALA A 63 -21.57 1.92 -34.97
C ALA A 63 -20.36 2.68 -35.52
N GLY A 64 -20.48 3.18 -36.75
CA GLY A 64 -19.51 4.10 -37.35
C GLY A 64 -18.07 3.57 -37.46
N GLY A 65 -17.88 2.24 -37.52
CA GLY A 65 -16.57 1.61 -37.55
C GLY A 65 -15.92 1.47 -36.16
N ALA A 66 -16.67 1.75 -35.08
CA ALA A 66 -16.26 1.49 -33.72
C ALA A 66 -16.98 0.28 -33.13
N SER A 67 -16.28 -0.50 -32.31
CA SER A 67 -16.82 -1.56 -31.44
C SER A 67 -16.57 -1.20 -29.99
N LEU A 68 -17.62 -1.34 -29.17
CA LEU A 68 -17.54 -1.14 -27.73
C LEU A 68 -18.27 -2.27 -27.02
N ALA A 69 -17.70 -2.81 -25.96
CA ALA A 69 -18.38 -3.75 -25.09
C ALA A 69 -18.16 -3.39 -23.63
N ASP A 70 -19.25 -3.32 -22.89
CA ASP A 70 -19.21 -3.12 -21.45
C ASP A 70 -19.65 -4.40 -20.73
N VAL A 71 -18.72 -5.00 -20.00
CA VAL A 71 -18.92 -6.24 -19.23
C VAL A 71 -18.92 -5.88 -17.76
N VAL A 72 -20.03 -6.08 -17.09
CA VAL A 72 -20.15 -5.81 -15.65
C VAL A 72 -20.54 -7.08 -14.92
N VAL A 73 -19.75 -7.41 -13.92
CA VAL A 73 -20.00 -8.55 -13.04
C VAL A 73 -20.17 -8.06 -11.62
N HIS A 74 -21.31 -8.34 -11.02
CA HIS A 74 -21.54 -8.22 -9.59
C HIS A 74 -21.40 -9.60 -8.95
N ALA A 75 -20.65 -9.69 -7.86
CA ALA A 75 -20.42 -10.93 -7.14
C ALA A 75 -20.51 -10.67 -5.63
N PRO A 76 -21.29 -11.48 -4.87
CA PRO A 76 -21.30 -11.37 -3.42
C PRO A 76 -19.91 -11.76 -2.88
N ASP A 77 -19.46 -11.06 -1.84
CA ASP A 77 -18.24 -11.46 -1.13
C ASP A 77 -18.49 -12.79 -0.41
N PRO A 78 -17.58 -13.77 -0.52
CA PRO A 78 -17.77 -15.08 0.09
C PRO A 78 -17.75 -15.05 1.62
N LEU A 79 -17.13 -14.04 2.25
CA LEU A 79 -17.00 -13.90 3.70
C LEU A 79 -18.04 -12.92 4.27
N ASP A 80 -18.43 -11.90 3.52
CA ASP A 80 -19.41 -10.89 3.93
C ASP A 80 -20.47 -10.69 2.83
N ARG A 81 -21.62 -11.33 2.96
CA ARG A 81 -22.71 -11.23 1.98
C ARG A 81 -23.31 -9.83 1.84
N SER A 82 -23.08 -8.93 2.79
CA SER A 82 -23.49 -7.53 2.70
C SER A 82 -22.59 -6.73 1.75
N LEU A 83 -21.40 -7.26 1.42
CA LEU A 83 -20.43 -6.68 0.51
C LEU A 83 -20.61 -7.30 -0.88
N GLN A 84 -20.74 -6.45 -1.89
CA GLN A 84 -20.78 -6.84 -3.28
C GLN A 84 -19.50 -6.39 -3.99
N TRP A 85 -18.84 -7.31 -4.68
CA TRP A 85 -17.78 -6.98 -5.61
C TRP A 85 -18.37 -6.55 -6.95
N TYR A 86 -17.80 -5.51 -7.52
CA TYR A 86 -18.10 -4.99 -8.82
C TYR A 86 -16.85 -5.07 -9.69
N THR A 87 -16.92 -5.78 -10.81
CA THR A 87 -15.86 -5.81 -11.82
C THR A 87 -16.45 -5.35 -13.13
N GLN A 88 -15.91 -4.29 -13.70
CA GLN A 88 -16.27 -3.77 -15.01
C GLN A 88 -15.08 -3.89 -15.94
N ALA A 89 -15.28 -4.42 -17.13
CA ALA A 89 -14.32 -4.38 -18.22
C ALA A 89 -15.00 -3.71 -19.42
N THR A 90 -14.41 -2.62 -19.89
CA THR A 90 -14.88 -1.88 -21.07
C THR A 90 -13.85 -2.03 -22.18
N TYR A 91 -14.22 -2.69 -23.24
CA TYR A 91 -13.45 -2.79 -24.48
C TYR A 91 -13.89 -1.71 -25.47
N VAL A 92 -12.93 -1.10 -26.14
CA VAL A 92 -13.17 -0.13 -27.20
C VAL A 92 -12.24 -0.43 -28.36
N ALA A 93 -12.77 -0.54 -29.57
CA ALA A 93 -12.01 -0.51 -30.80
C ALA A 93 -12.54 0.62 -31.68
N HIS A 94 -11.67 1.50 -32.14
CA HIS A 94 -12.04 2.63 -33.00
C HIS A 94 -10.92 2.92 -34.01
N THR A 95 -11.29 3.50 -35.12
CA THR A 95 -10.34 3.80 -36.20
C THR A 95 -9.95 5.27 -36.16
N VAL A 96 -8.65 5.53 -36.03
CA VAL A 96 -8.06 6.86 -36.09
C VAL A 96 -7.04 6.86 -37.22
N ASN A 97 -7.18 7.75 -38.18
CA ASN A 97 -6.25 7.87 -39.33
C ASN A 97 -6.03 6.55 -40.10
N GLY A 98 -7.06 5.73 -40.20
CA GLY A 98 -6.99 4.44 -40.88
C GLY A 98 -6.36 3.30 -40.08
N GLN A 99 -5.93 3.55 -38.82
CA GLN A 99 -5.43 2.55 -37.91
C GLN A 99 -6.48 2.23 -36.85
N VAL A 100 -6.67 0.94 -36.55
CA VAL A 100 -7.59 0.49 -35.50
C VAL A 100 -6.88 0.46 -34.16
N HIS A 101 -7.28 1.36 -33.28
CA HIS A 101 -6.85 1.39 -31.89
C HIS A 101 -7.80 0.56 -31.05
N ARG A 102 -7.26 -0.26 -30.15
CA ARG A 102 -8.03 -1.12 -29.26
C ARG A 102 -7.55 -0.93 -27.85
N GLN A 103 -8.50 -0.78 -26.94
CA GLN A 103 -8.22 -0.51 -25.53
C GLN A 103 -9.13 -1.35 -24.65
N VAL A 104 -8.62 -1.71 -23.48
CA VAL A 104 -9.44 -2.30 -22.41
C VAL A 104 -9.26 -1.49 -21.14
N ASN A 105 -10.37 -1.17 -20.50
CA ASN A 105 -10.43 -0.51 -19.21
C ASN A 105 -11.06 -1.48 -18.21
N ILE A 106 -10.35 -1.77 -17.12
CA ILE A 106 -10.82 -2.69 -16.10
C ILE A 106 -10.92 -1.95 -14.77
N ARG A 107 -12.09 -2.01 -14.15
CA ARG A 107 -12.33 -1.44 -12.81
C ARG A 107 -12.86 -2.52 -11.89
N VAL A 108 -12.29 -2.57 -10.70
CA VAL A 108 -12.82 -3.42 -9.62
C VAL A 108 -13.14 -2.51 -8.44
N GLY A 109 -14.28 -2.73 -7.84
CA GLY A 109 -14.72 -1.97 -6.68
C GLY A 109 -15.60 -2.82 -5.77
N THR A 110 -16.01 -2.22 -4.66
CA THR A 110 -16.93 -2.82 -3.71
C THR A 110 -18.11 -1.90 -3.44
N GLU A 111 -19.26 -2.49 -3.15
CA GLU A 111 -20.49 -1.79 -2.77
C GLU A 111 -21.11 -2.46 -1.56
N GLY A 112 -21.63 -1.67 -0.62
CA GLY A 112 -22.14 -2.19 0.65
C GLY A 112 -21.01 -2.52 1.65
N GLY A 113 -21.31 -3.43 2.58
CA GLY A 113 -20.40 -3.81 3.67
C GLY A 113 -20.56 -2.95 4.92
N THR A 114 -20.28 -3.53 6.07
CA THR A 114 -20.27 -2.82 7.35
C THR A 114 -18.99 -2.03 7.51
N SER A 115 -19.08 -0.78 7.90
CA SER A 115 -18.02 0.23 7.93
C SER A 115 -16.81 -0.05 8.85
N ASN A 116 -16.77 -1.14 9.57
CA ASN A 116 -15.82 -1.38 10.67
C ASN A 116 -14.71 -2.40 10.37
N GLY A 117 -14.62 -2.95 9.16
CA GLY A 117 -13.59 -3.91 8.77
C GLY A 117 -12.60 -3.36 7.76
N ALA A 118 -11.35 -3.80 7.80
CA ALA A 118 -10.42 -3.57 6.71
C ALA A 118 -11.01 -4.16 5.42
N PRO A 119 -11.03 -3.41 4.32
CA PRO A 119 -11.60 -3.91 3.07
C PRO A 119 -10.84 -5.14 2.58
N PRO A 120 -11.54 -6.15 2.03
CA PRO A 120 -10.90 -7.36 1.55
C PRO A 120 -9.86 -7.05 0.47
N PRO A 121 -8.77 -7.84 0.37
CA PRO A 121 -7.69 -7.59 -0.59
C PRO A 121 -8.19 -7.77 -2.02
N VAL A 122 -7.91 -6.79 -2.87
CA VAL A 122 -8.20 -6.85 -4.31
C VAL A 122 -7.06 -7.56 -5.06
N ARG A 123 -7.42 -8.23 -6.15
CA ARG A 123 -6.47 -8.83 -7.11
C ARG A 123 -6.84 -8.42 -8.53
N PRO A 124 -5.86 -8.34 -9.44
CA PRO A 124 -6.17 -8.20 -10.85
C PRO A 124 -7.13 -9.31 -11.31
N PRO A 125 -8.18 -8.98 -12.08
CA PRO A 125 -9.11 -10.00 -12.57
C PRO A 125 -8.40 -11.00 -13.48
N ARG A 126 -8.83 -12.26 -13.42
CA ARG A 126 -8.35 -13.32 -14.32
C ARG A 126 -8.55 -12.97 -15.81
N LEU A 127 -9.45 -12.07 -16.13
CA LEU A 127 -9.62 -11.52 -17.48
C LEU A 127 -8.30 -11.06 -18.10
N LEU A 128 -7.39 -10.45 -17.33
CA LEU A 128 -6.06 -10.05 -17.85
C LEU A 128 -5.26 -11.25 -18.38
N THR A 129 -5.36 -12.38 -17.70
CA THR A 129 -4.71 -13.62 -18.11
C THR A 129 -5.30 -14.16 -19.41
N GLU A 130 -6.62 -14.11 -19.54
CA GLU A 130 -7.31 -14.57 -20.74
C GLU A 130 -7.04 -13.62 -21.93
N LEU A 131 -6.98 -12.32 -21.69
CA LEU A 131 -6.62 -11.34 -22.74
C LEU A 131 -5.18 -11.52 -23.21
N ASP A 132 -4.24 -11.79 -22.32
CA ASP A 132 -2.83 -11.98 -22.66
C ASP A 132 -2.58 -13.21 -23.56
N ALA A 133 -3.51 -14.15 -23.61
CA ALA A 133 -3.44 -15.29 -24.53
C ALA A 133 -3.57 -14.85 -26.01
N SER A 134 -4.35 -13.81 -26.29
CA SER A 134 -4.67 -13.35 -27.66
C SER A 134 -4.06 -11.99 -27.99
N PHE A 135 -3.74 -11.18 -26.99
CA PHE A 135 -3.25 -9.82 -27.14
C PHE A 135 -1.92 -9.62 -26.42
N THR A 136 -1.10 -8.73 -26.92
CA THR A 136 -0.08 -8.07 -26.13
C THR A 136 -0.75 -6.88 -25.44
N LEU A 137 -0.75 -6.86 -24.12
CA LEU A 137 -1.27 -5.77 -23.32
C LEU A 137 -0.17 -4.69 -23.20
N VAL A 138 -0.47 -3.49 -23.67
CA VAL A 138 0.52 -2.38 -23.69
C VAL A 138 0.00 -1.26 -22.80
N SER A 139 0.83 -0.85 -21.84
CA SER A 139 0.60 0.39 -21.08
C SER A 139 1.34 1.55 -21.75
N ASN A 140 1.14 2.77 -21.26
CA ASN A 140 1.95 3.93 -21.70
C ASN A 140 3.46 3.71 -21.48
N ASP A 141 3.83 2.84 -20.54
CA ASP A 141 5.22 2.56 -20.16
C ASP A 141 5.79 1.33 -20.87
N GLY A 142 5.03 0.71 -21.77
CA GLY A 142 5.45 -0.41 -22.59
C GLY A 142 4.59 -1.68 -22.40
N PRO A 143 4.96 -2.77 -23.08
CA PRO A 143 4.23 -4.03 -23.02
C PRO A 143 4.35 -4.69 -21.66
N LEU A 144 3.23 -5.21 -21.15
CA LEU A 144 3.23 -6.02 -19.93
C LEU A 144 3.89 -7.36 -20.19
N GLN A 145 4.67 -7.81 -19.22
CA GLN A 145 5.36 -9.09 -19.27
C GLN A 145 5.05 -9.90 -18.00
N ARG A 146 4.88 -11.21 -18.17
CA ARG A 146 4.72 -12.16 -17.05
C ARG A 146 6.03 -12.64 -16.49
N VAL A 147 7.11 -12.42 -17.22
CA VAL A 147 8.47 -12.76 -16.81
C VAL A 147 9.20 -11.45 -16.53
N PRO A 148 9.87 -11.33 -15.38
CA PRO A 148 10.62 -10.12 -15.06
C PRO A 148 11.74 -9.87 -16.08
N THR A 149 11.93 -8.61 -16.45
CA THR A 149 13.05 -8.21 -17.30
C THR A 149 14.34 -8.23 -16.47
N GLN A 150 15.36 -8.95 -16.95
CA GLN A 150 16.67 -8.94 -16.32
C GLN A 150 17.37 -7.60 -16.59
N LEU A 151 17.81 -6.94 -15.52
CA LEU A 151 18.69 -5.76 -15.61
C LEU A 151 20.15 -6.22 -15.60
N GLU A 152 20.91 -5.69 -16.55
CA GLU A 152 22.35 -5.91 -16.62
C GLU A 152 23.09 -4.68 -16.06
N ALA A 153 24.25 -4.89 -15.43
CA ALA A 153 25.04 -3.82 -14.79
C ALA A 153 25.24 -2.59 -15.71
N GLY A 154 25.54 -2.82 -16.98
CA GLY A 154 25.77 -1.74 -17.94
C GLY A 154 24.52 -0.95 -18.36
N THR A 155 23.31 -1.39 -17.97
CA THR A 155 22.05 -0.72 -18.31
C THR A 155 21.40 -0.02 -17.12
N ILE A 156 21.96 -0.14 -15.92
CA ILE A 156 21.36 0.38 -14.68
C ILE A 156 21.19 1.89 -14.72
N ASP A 157 22.18 2.66 -15.15
CA ASP A 157 22.09 4.12 -15.23
C ASP A 157 20.99 4.56 -16.21
N ALA A 158 20.91 3.90 -17.37
CA ALA A 158 19.85 4.15 -18.34
C ALA A 158 18.47 3.79 -17.78
N PHE A 159 18.35 2.65 -17.08
CA PHE A 159 17.13 2.24 -16.41
C PHE A 159 16.69 3.27 -15.36
N VAL A 160 17.59 3.72 -14.49
CA VAL A 160 17.27 4.74 -13.48
C VAL A 160 16.82 6.03 -14.16
N ARG A 161 17.56 6.50 -15.15
CA ARG A 161 17.29 7.78 -15.81
C ARG A 161 16.03 7.77 -16.67
N PHE A 162 15.81 6.74 -17.48
CA PHE A 162 14.77 6.71 -18.51
C PHE A 162 13.55 5.88 -18.14
N VAL A 163 13.63 5.05 -17.07
CA VAL A 163 12.50 4.25 -16.60
C VAL A 163 12.08 4.69 -15.21
N LEU A 164 12.97 4.71 -14.21
CA LEU A 164 12.56 5.06 -12.85
C LEU A 164 12.20 6.54 -12.70
N CYS A 165 13.01 7.43 -13.25
CA CYS A 165 12.87 8.90 -13.15
C CYS A 165 12.05 9.51 -14.29
N ASP A 166 11.43 8.72 -15.17
CA ASP A 166 10.57 9.24 -16.22
C ASP A 166 9.32 9.90 -15.61
N PRO A 167 9.13 11.22 -15.78
CA PRO A 167 7.96 11.93 -15.26
C PRO A 167 6.66 11.53 -15.95
N ALA A 168 6.72 10.96 -17.16
CA ALA A 168 5.56 10.47 -17.90
C ALA A 168 5.14 9.06 -17.47
N ARG A 169 5.97 8.38 -16.68
CA ARG A 169 5.69 7.02 -16.22
C ARG A 169 4.39 6.96 -15.41
N THR A 170 3.54 6.03 -15.79
CA THR A 170 2.24 5.83 -15.16
C THR A 170 2.19 4.58 -14.29
N MET A 171 3.01 3.56 -14.58
CA MET A 171 3.04 2.31 -13.83
C MET A 171 4.13 2.28 -12.77
N PRO A 172 3.89 1.64 -11.61
CA PRO A 172 4.96 1.27 -10.70
C PRO A 172 5.98 0.36 -11.39
N VAL A 173 7.25 0.51 -11.01
CA VAL A 173 8.32 -0.42 -11.36
C VAL A 173 8.65 -1.25 -10.14
N LEU A 174 8.61 -2.56 -10.27
CA LEU A 174 8.95 -3.50 -9.22
C LEU A 174 10.30 -4.14 -9.54
N LEU A 175 11.23 -4.02 -8.63
CA LEU A 175 12.56 -4.56 -8.77
C LEU A 175 12.80 -5.61 -7.67
N LEU A 176 13.08 -6.84 -8.09
CA LEU A 176 13.43 -7.98 -7.25
C LEU A 176 14.93 -8.24 -7.33
N THR A 177 15.60 -8.47 -6.20
CA THR A 177 17.03 -8.77 -6.17
C THR A 177 17.30 -10.22 -5.80
N GLU A 178 18.41 -10.76 -6.29
CA GLU A 178 18.92 -12.05 -5.87
C GLU A 178 19.44 -12.03 -4.43
N LEU A 179 19.44 -13.22 -3.82
CA LEU A 179 20.14 -13.50 -2.57
C LEU A 179 21.67 -13.55 -2.81
N PRO A 180 22.51 -13.30 -1.79
CA PRO A 180 23.96 -13.37 -1.91
C PRO A 180 24.47 -14.74 -2.38
N GLU A 181 23.80 -15.82 -1.97
CA GLU A 181 24.07 -17.20 -2.34
C GLU A 181 23.51 -17.58 -3.71
N GLY A 182 22.85 -16.66 -4.39
CA GLY A 182 22.16 -16.87 -5.66
C GLY A 182 20.68 -17.23 -5.49
N GLY A 183 19.91 -17.04 -6.58
CA GLY A 183 18.47 -17.28 -6.59
C GLY A 183 17.63 -16.19 -5.92
N PHE A 184 16.33 -16.39 -5.88
CA PHE A 184 15.35 -15.45 -5.35
C PHE A 184 14.58 -16.08 -4.18
N VAL A 185 14.13 -15.27 -3.23
CA VAL A 185 13.30 -15.72 -2.09
C VAL A 185 11.99 -16.38 -2.56
N ILE A 186 11.46 -15.88 -3.68
CA ILE A 186 10.34 -16.49 -4.41
C ILE A 186 10.72 -16.53 -5.89
N PRO A 187 10.24 -17.49 -6.69
CA PRO A 187 10.49 -17.49 -8.11
C PRO A 187 10.09 -16.15 -8.74
N ALA A 188 10.99 -15.56 -9.53
CA ALA A 188 10.78 -14.22 -10.08
C ALA A 188 9.56 -14.16 -11.01
N GLU A 189 9.28 -15.25 -11.73
CA GLU A 189 8.09 -15.41 -12.57
C GLU A 189 6.81 -15.44 -11.74
N GLN A 190 6.82 -16.12 -10.58
CA GLN A 190 5.69 -16.12 -9.66
C GLN A 190 5.40 -14.71 -9.15
N PHE A 191 6.46 -13.97 -8.78
CA PHE A 191 6.33 -12.59 -8.33
C PHE A 191 5.72 -11.70 -9.42
N ALA A 192 6.21 -11.79 -10.65
CA ALA A 192 5.67 -11.05 -11.78
C ALA A 192 4.22 -11.43 -12.10
N ALA A 193 3.87 -12.72 -12.01
CA ALA A 193 2.51 -13.18 -12.25
C ALA A 193 1.50 -12.67 -11.20
N GLU A 194 1.90 -12.61 -9.91
CA GLU A 194 1.06 -12.04 -8.84
C GLU A 194 0.79 -10.54 -9.03
N LEU A 195 1.68 -9.84 -9.74
CA LEU A 195 1.67 -8.39 -9.94
C LEU A 195 1.29 -7.98 -11.37
N PHE A 196 0.93 -8.95 -12.21
CA PHE A 196 0.60 -8.72 -13.61
C PHE A 196 -0.51 -7.68 -13.80
N GLY A 197 -0.22 -6.64 -14.55
CA GLY A 197 -1.11 -5.49 -14.74
C GLY A 197 -0.98 -4.37 -13.69
N LEU A 198 -0.31 -4.59 -12.57
CA LEU A 198 -0.13 -3.59 -11.52
C LEU A 198 1.18 -2.81 -11.63
N GLY A 199 2.19 -3.37 -12.30
CA GLY A 199 3.48 -2.73 -12.49
C GLY A 199 4.37 -3.49 -13.46
N LEU A 200 5.47 -2.87 -13.85
CA LEU A 200 6.53 -3.46 -14.65
C LEU A 200 7.50 -4.18 -13.72
N CYS A 201 7.78 -5.46 -13.96
CA CYS A 201 8.64 -6.28 -13.11
C CYS A 201 10.04 -6.43 -13.71
N PHE A 202 11.03 -6.15 -12.88
CA PHE A 202 12.45 -6.31 -13.20
C PHE A 202 13.13 -7.16 -12.15
N GLN A 203 14.22 -7.81 -12.53
CA GLN A 203 15.09 -8.55 -11.62
C GLN A 203 16.54 -8.12 -11.77
N LEU A 204 17.29 -8.17 -10.67
CA LEU A 204 18.67 -7.72 -10.58
C LEU A 204 19.51 -8.75 -9.85
N ARG A 205 20.70 -9.04 -10.38
CA ARG A 205 21.67 -9.90 -9.72
C ARG A 205 22.18 -9.26 -8.44
N HIS A 206 22.55 -10.08 -7.47
CA HIS A 206 23.13 -9.58 -6.23
C HIS A 206 24.37 -8.71 -6.45
N SER A 207 25.27 -9.12 -7.38
CA SER A 207 26.49 -8.38 -7.73
C SER A 207 26.23 -6.94 -8.20
N ASP A 208 25.07 -6.69 -8.80
CA ASP A 208 24.75 -5.43 -9.48
C ASP A 208 23.98 -4.45 -8.58
N THR A 209 23.63 -4.88 -7.34
CA THR A 209 22.86 -4.07 -6.38
C THR A 209 23.60 -2.81 -5.94
N PHE A 210 24.93 -2.84 -5.88
CA PHE A 210 25.75 -1.66 -5.55
C PHE A 210 25.71 -0.61 -6.66
N ALA A 211 25.80 -1.04 -7.94
CA ALA A 211 25.65 -0.13 -9.06
C ALA A 211 24.27 0.55 -9.08
N LEU A 212 23.20 -0.21 -8.75
CA LEU A 212 21.88 0.38 -8.57
C LEU A 212 21.87 1.40 -7.41
N SER A 213 22.51 1.07 -6.28
CA SER A 213 22.57 1.96 -5.13
C SER A 213 23.21 3.31 -5.47
N ASP A 214 24.30 3.28 -6.22
CA ASP A 214 24.98 4.48 -6.67
C ASP A 214 24.09 5.28 -7.62
N ALA A 215 23.48 4.61 -8.59
CA ALA A 215 22.62 5.24 -9.59
C ALA A 215 21.34 5.89 -9.01
N VAL A 216 20.73 5.30 -7.95
CA VAL A 216 19.53 5.87 -7.29
C VAL A 216 19.86 6.87 -6.18
N GLY A 217 21.13 7.22 -5.98
CA GLY A 217 21.56 8.19 -4.97
C GLY A 217 21.58 7.63 -3.54
N GLY A 218 21.93 6.35 -3.38
CA GLY A 218 22.26 5.73 -2.09
C GLY A 218 21.35 4.59 -1.64
N HIS A 219 21.81 3.89 -0.61
CA HIS A 219 21.21 2.67 -0.08
C HIS A 219 19.73 2.81 0.33
N ALA A 220 19.33 3.98 0.86
CA ALA A 220 17.97 4.20 1.30
C ALA A 220 16.93 4.07 0.17
N ARG A 221 17.32 4.37 -1.08
CA ARG A 221 16.46 4.27 -2.27
C ARG A 221 16.67 3.00 -3.07
N SER A 222 17.66 2.20 -2.73
CA SER A 222 18.02 0.96 -3.42
C SER A 222 17.29 -0.25 -2.86
N VAL A 223 17.59 -1.44 -3.38
CA VAL A 223 17.05 -2.73 -2.97
C VAL A 223 18.15 -3.78 -2.98
N PHE A 224 18.16 -4.69 -1.99
CA PHE A 224 19.27 -5.62 -1.72
C PHE A 224 18.77 -6.96 -1.17
N LEU A 225 19.66 -7.97 -1.19
CA LEU A 225 19.59 -9.17 -0.38
C LEU A 225 18.26 -9.92 -0.51
N GLY A 226 17.82 -10.20 -1.73
CA GLY A 226 16.58 -10.93 -1.99
C GLY A 226 15.30 -10.14 -1.70
N SER A 227 15.41 -8.83 -1.45
CA SER A 227 14.26 -7.95 -1.21
C SER A 227 13.63 -7.49 -2.52
N ALA A 228 12.42 -6.93 -2.44
CA ALA A 228 11.74 -6.27 -3.55
C ALA A 228 11.40 -4.83 -3.19
N ARG A 229 11.52 -3.91 -4.16
CA ARG A 229 11.08 -2.52 -4.02
C ARG A 229 10.13 -2.12 -5.15
N ALA A 230 9.09 -1.40 -4.78
CA ALA A 230 8.18 -0.78 -5.74
C ALA A 230 8.51 0.72 -5.87
N TYR A 231 9.04 1.11 -7.01
CA TYR A 231 9.24 2.52 -7.36
C TYR A 231 7.94 3.05 -7.98
N LEU A 232 7.19 3.81 -7.21
CA LEU A 232 5.92 4.40 -7.66
C LEU A 232 6.16 5.49 -8.71
N PRO A 233 5.17 5.80 -9.58
CA PRO A 233 5.26 6.94 -10.50
C PRO A 233 5.64 8.24 -9.79
N GLY A 234 6.45 9.06 -10.44
CA GLY A 234 6.99 10.29 -9.85
C GLY A 234 8.25 10.09 -8.99
N PHE A 235 8.87 8.91 -9.04
CA PHE A 235 10.18 8.70 -8.41
C PHE A 235 11.23 9.65 -8.99
N SER A 236 12.05 10.21 -8.11
CA SER A 236 13.24 11.00 -8.44
C SER A 236 14.37 10.66 -7.46
N LEU A 237 15.59 11.07 -7.77
CA LEU A 237 16.74 10.87 -6.87
C LEU A 237 16.63 11.65 -5.55
N GLU A 238 15.69 12.59 -5.46
CA GLU A 238 15.39 13.37 -4.25
C GLU A 238 14.15 12.86 -3.49
N SER A 239 13.45 11.86 -4.05
CA SER A 239 12.23 11.33 -3.45
C SER A 239 12.50 10.73 -2.07
N ASP A 240 11.52 10.89 -1.16
CA ASP A 240 11.51 10.20 0.12
C ASP A 240 11.47 8.68 -0.11
N PRO A 241 12.47 7.92 0.36
CA PRO A 241 12.54 6.47 0.19
C PRO A 241 11.30 5.72 0.73
N PHE A 242 10.64 6.26 1.75
CA PHE A 242 9.46 5.63 2.37
C PHE A 242 8.20 5.73 1.52
N GLN A 243 8.16 6.61 0.52
CA GLN A 243 7.07 6.65 -0.45
C GLN A 243 7.11 5.45 -1.41
N HIS A 244 8.27 4.81 -1.55
CA HIS A 244 8.53 3.70 -2.46
C HIS A 244 8.71 2.40 -1.67
N PRO A 245 7.65 1.59 -1.49
CA PRO A 245 7.65 0.44 -0.58
C PRO A 245 8.79 -0.54 -0.82
N LEU A 246 9.54 -0.83 0.24
CA LEU A 246 10.56 -1.88 0.29
C LEU A 246 9.99 -3.07 1.08
N VAL A 247 9.99 -4.24 0.47
CA VAL A 247 9.62 -5.50 1.11
C VAL A 247 10.89 -6.34 1.29
N LEU A 248 11.30 -6.50 2.53
CA LEU A 248 12.51 -7.26 2.85
C LEU A 248 12.33 -8.75 2.50
N ALA A 249 13.43 -9.44 2.22
CA ALA A 249 13.45 -10.85 1.83
C ALA A 249 12.59 -11.75 2.74
N ARG A 250 12.78 -11.64 4.07
CA ARG A 250 11.99 -12.40 5.06
C ARG A 250 10.48 -12.12 4.98
N ALA A 251 10.10 -10.90 4.70
CA ALA A 251 8.70 -10.51 4.56
C ALA A 251 8.14 -10.94 3.20
N LEU A 252 8.95 -10.86 2.15
CA LEU A 252 8.58 -11.28 0.80
C LEU A 252 8.23 -12.78 0.73
N ALA A 253 8.89 -13.62 1.55
CA ALA A 253 8.55 -15.04 1.70
C ALA A 253 7.12 -15.26 2.22
N LEU A 254 6.54 -14.30 2.95
CA LEU A 254 5.22 -14.41 3.55
C LEU A 254 4.12 -14.02 2.56
N PRO A 255 3.15 -14.90 2.25
CA PRO A 255 2.05 -14.58 1.33
C PRO A 255 1.21 -13.37 1.76
N GLY A 256 1.14 -13.09 3.07
CA GLY A 256 0.43 -11.93 3.62
C GLY A 256 1.06 -10.60 3.22
N GLU A 257 2.38 -10.50 3.28
CA GLU A 257 3.11 -9.28 2.91
C GLU A 257 3.07 -9.03 1.40
N ARG A 258 3.16 -10.08 0.59
CA ARG A 258 2.95 -9.94 -0.87
C ARG A 258 1.54 -9.44 -1.20
N ARG A 259 0.51 -9.95 -0.50
CA ARG A 259 -0.85 -9.42 -0.65
C ARG A 259 -0.98 -7.95 -0.28
N ARG A 260 -0.28 -7.48 0.77
CA ARG A 260 -0.21 -6.05 1.13
C ARG A 260 0.42 -5.21 0.02
N LEU A 261 1.49 -5.71 -0.59
CA LEU A 261 2.12 -5.04 -1.73
C LEU A 261 1.14 -4.94 -2.91
N VAL A 262 0.47 -6.03 -3.30
CA VAL A 262 -0.57 -6.04 -4.34
C VAL A 262 -1.66 -5.01 -4.02
N GLN A 263 -2.15 -4.98 -2.78
CA GLN A 263 -3.16 -4.04 -2.32
C GLN A 263 -2.69 -2.58 -2.47
N ARG A 264 -1.45 -2.29 -2.07
CA ARG A 264 -0.87 -0.94 -2.19
C ARG A 264 -0.76 -0.49 -3.65
N LEU A 265 -0.34 -1.38 -4.55
CA LEU A 265 -0.25 -1.08 -5.98
C LEU A 265 -1.63 -0.91 -6.62
N ALA A 266 -2.61 -1.68 -6.21
CA ALA A 266 -3.99 -1.52 -6.63
C ALA A 266 -4.55 -0.15 -6.23
N GLU A 267 -4.28 0.31 -5.01
CA GLU A 267 -4.66 1.66 -4.54
C GLU A 267 -3.99 2.76 -5.38
N VAL A 268 -2.72 2.60 -5.74
CA VAL A 268 -2.02 3.53 -6.65
C VAL A 268 -2.68 3.54 -8.03
N SER A 269 -3.13 2.40 -8.54
CA SER A 269 -3.78 2.32 -9.85
C SER A 269 -5.07 3.14 -9.92
N VAL A 270 -5.84 3.23 -8.83
CA VAL A 270 -7.09 4.01 -8.77
C VAL A 270 -6.85 5.53 -8.89
N GLN A 271 -5.68 6.00 -8.51
CA GLN A 271 -5.33 7.43 -8.55
C GLN A 271 -4.94 7.91 -9.96
N ARG A 272 -4.79 7.01 -10.92
CA ARG A 272 -4.41 7.36 -12.29
C ARG A 272 -5.56 8.03 -13.02
N PRO A 273 -5.30 9.09 -13.81
CA PRO A 273 -6.33 9.68 -14.65
C PRO A 273 -6.77 8.65 -15.70
N PHE A 274 -8.05 8.37 -15.71
CA PHE A 274 -8.69 7.42 -16.57
C PHE A 274 -9.54 8.19 -17.57
N ALA A 275 -8.95 8.73 -18.60
CA ALA A 275 -9.71 9.41 -19.62
C ALA A 275 -8.97 9.42 -20.97
N ASP A 276 -9.24 8.41 -21.76
CA ASP A 276 -9.26 8.63 -23.19
C ASP A 276 -10.60 9.32 -23.55
N PRO A 277 -10.61 10.55 -24.07
CA PRO A 277 -11.84 11.23 -24.48
C PRO A 277 -12.71 10.41 -25.44
N ALA A 278 -12.08 9.65 -26.33
CA ALA A 278 -12.79 8.80 -27.30
C ALA A 278 -13.58 7.67 -26.60
N VAL A 279 -13.02 7.07 -25.54
CA VAL A 279 -13.72 6.09 -24.72
C VAL A 279 -14.89 6.71 -23.97
N ALA A 280 -14.71 7.92 -23.43
CA ALA A 280 -15.76 8.63 -22.73
C ALA A 280 -16.91 9.03 -23.67
N ASP A 281 -16.61 9.39 -24.90
CA ASP A 281 -17.59 9.73 -25.93
C ASP A 281 -18.34 8.49 -26.40
N ALA A 282 -17.64 7.40 -26.73
CA ALA A 282 -18.25 6.13 -27.11
C ALA A 282 -19.17 5.56 -26.00
N LEU A 283 -18.79 5.69 -24.72
CA LEU A 283 -19.64 5.31 -23.60
C LEU A 283 -20.87 6.20 -23.45
N ARG A 284 -20.75 7.49 -23.79
CA ARG A 284 -21.90 8.41 -23.82
C ARG A 284 -22.89 8.02 -24.90
N ASP A 285 -22.40 7.74 -26.12
CA ASP A 285 -23.21 7.34 -27.25
C ASP A 285 -23.91 6.01 -27.01
N GLN A 286 -23.19 5.02 -26.46
CA GLN A 286 -23.77 3.74 -26.04
C GLN A 286 -24.90 3.91 -25.04
N ARG A 287 -24.70 4.77 -24.03
CA ARG A 287 -25.74 5.06 -23.04
C ARG A 287 -26.93 5.75 -23.66
N ALA A 288 -26.69 6.73 -24.53
CA ALA A 288 -27.75 7.44 -25.22
C ALA A 288 -28.58 6.47 -26.08
N GLU A 289 -27.94 5.55 -26.83
CA GLU A 289 -28.63 4.54 -27.62
C GLU A 289 -29.39 3.51 -26.76
N ALA A 290 -28.78 3.08 -25.63
CA ALA A 290 -29.45 2.21 -24.67
C ALA A 290 -30.68 2.86 -24.04
N TYR A 291 -30.64 4.17 -23.79
CA TYR A 291 -31.82 4.94 -23.35
C TYR A 291 -32.88 5.06 -24.45
N SER A 292 -32.46 5.32 -25.70
CA SER A 292 -33.39 5.35 -26.85
C SER A 292 -34.09 4.01 -27.03
N LYS A 293 -33.32 2.90 -27.07
CA LYS A 293 -33.90 1.54 -27.18
C LYS A 293 -34.83 1.16 -26.02
N ARG A 294 -34.56 1.67 -24.80
CA ARG A 294 -35.48 1.53 -23.67
C ARG A 294 -36.76 2.34 -23.86
N ALA A 295 -36.65 3.55 -24.35
CA ALA A 295 -37.82 4.37 -24.68
C ALA A 295 -38.69 3.68 -25.75
N ASP A 296 -38.06 3.19 -26.84
CA ASP A 296 -38.73 2.44 -27.90
C ASP A 296 -39.37 1.14 -27.38
N SER A 297 -38.69 0.41 -26.49
CA SER A 297 -39.25 -0.80 -25.86
C SER A 297 -40.39 -0.49 -24.89
N THR A 298 -40.34 0.68 -24.23
CA THR A 298 -41.41 1.15 -23.34
C THR A 298 -42.63 1.57 -24.15
N GLU A 299 -42.43 2.19 -25.31
CA GLU A 299 -43.50 2.45 -26.28
C GLU A 299 -44.08 1.16 -26.87
N ALA A 300 -43.24 0.18 -27.23
CA ALA A 300 -43.67 -1.13 -27.70
C ALA A 300 -44.41 -1.92 -26.61
N LEU A 301 -43.98 -1.85 -25.36
CA LEU A 301 -44.69 -2.40 -24.20
C LEU A 301 -46.02 -1.68 -23.94
N ALA A 302 -46.03 -0.36 -24.07
CA ALA A 302 -47.24 0.43 -23.99
C ALA A 302 -48.25 0.11 -25.14
N ALA A 303 -47.74 -0.10 -26.35
CA ALA A 303 -48.52 -0.56 -27.49
C ALA A 303 -49.02 -2.01 -27.31
N ALA A 304 -48.20 -2.92 -26.74
CA ALA A 304 -48.59 -4.28 -26.41
C ALA A 304 -49.60 -4.34 -25.23
N ALA A 305 -49.43 -3.45 -24.25
CA ALA A 305 -50.38 -3.30 -23.13
C ALA A 305 -51.72 -2.66 -23.57
N SER A 306 -51.78 -2.00 -24.72
CA SER A 306 -53.03 -1.46 -25.28
C SER A 306 -54.01 -2.56 -25.72
N GLY A 307 -53.59 -3.83 -25.75
CA GLY A 307 -54.48 -4.99 -25.92
C GLY A 307 -55.16 -5.44 -24.60
N VAL A 308 -54.79 -4.88 -23.44
CA VAL A 308 -55.50 -5.05 -22.18
C VAL A 308 -56.37 -3.79 -22.01
N GLU A 309 -57.68 -3.94 -21.94
CA GLU A 309 -58.63 -2.85 -21.65
C GLU A 309 -58.33 -2.23 -20.27
N MET A 310 -57.27 -1.43 -20.20
CA MET A 310 -57.08 -0.49 -19.12
C MET A 310 -57.94 0.74 -19.41
N ASP A 311 -58.75 1.12 -18.41
CA ASP A 311 -59.56 2.34 -18.49
C ASP A 311 -58.63 3.54 -18.77
N LYS A 312 -59.04 4.37 -19.76
CA LYS A 312 -58.26 5.55 -20.22
C LYS A 312 -57.82 6.45 -19.05
N SER A 313 -58.59 6.47 -17.96
CA SER A 313 -58.27 7.22 -16.73
C SER A 313 -57.10 6.63 -15.97
N GLN A 314 -56.91 5.32 -15.95
CA GLN A 314 -55.80 4.63 -15.30
C GLN A 314 -54.49 4.85 -16.08
N LEU A 315 -54.57 4.86 -17.41
CA LEU A 315 -53.41 5.15 -18.27
C LEU A 315 -52.92 6.59 -18.11
N VAL A 316 -53.84 7.56 -18.08
CA VAL A 316 -53.53 8.99 -17.83
C VAL A 316 -52.90 9.19 -16.44
N ASN A 317 -53.37 8.49 -15.41
CA ASN A 317 -52.80 8.57 -14.06
C ASN A 317 -51.40 7.96 -13.99
N LEU A 318 -51.18 6.82 -14.70
CA LEU A 318 -49.85 6.20 -14.77
C LEU A 318 -48.83 7.07 -15.49
N VAL A 319 -49.22 7.66 -16.64
CA VAL A 319 -48.36 8.61 -17.36
C VAL A 319 -47.98 9.81 -16.47
N ARG A 320 -48.96 10.39 -15.76
CA ARG A 320 -48.69 11.49 -14.84
C ARG A 320 -47.75 11.12 -13.71
N GLN A 321 -47.89 9.91 -13.12
CA GLN A 321 -46.97 9.40 -12.07
C GLN A 321 -45.55 9.19 -12.59
N LEU A 322 -45.42 8.69 -13.83
CA LEU A 322 -44.12 8.51 -14.48
C LEU A 322 -43.45 9.85 -14.81
N GLU A 323 -44.24 10.85 -15.27
CA GLU A 323 -43.71 12.20 -15.49
C GLU A 323 -43.28 12.89 -14.21
N GLU A 324 -44.02 12.73 -13.10
CA GLU A 324 -43.65 13.24 -11.79
C GLU A 324 -42.37 12.57 -11.26
N ALA A 325 -42.25 11.24 -11.39
CA ALA A 325 -41.05 10.48 -11.02
C ALA A 325 -39.84 10.88 -11.89
N LEU A 326 -40.03 11.12 -13.18
CA LEU A 326 -38.97 11.60 -14.06
C LEU A 326 -38.47 12.98 -13.65
N ARG A 327 -39.39 13.94 -13.40
CA ARG A 327 -39.01 15.29 -12.90
C ARG A 327 -38.29 15.26 -11.56
N ALA A 328 -38.70 14.36 -10.66
CA ALA A 328 -38.02 14.18 -9.37
C ALA A 328 -36.59 13.65 -9.57
N ALA A 329 -36.39 12.65 -10.43
CA ALA A 329 -35.09 12.08 -10.78
C ALA A 329 -34.16 13.09 -11.47
N GLU A 330 -34.72 13.90 -12.39
CA GLU A 330 -33.98 15.00 -13.04
C GLU A 330 -33.54 16.06 -12.02
N GLY A 331 -34.39 16.38 -11.04
CA GLY A 331 -34.06 17.29 -9.94
C GLY A 331 -32.97 16.76 -9.02
N GLU A 332 -32.95 15.45 -8.76
CA GLU A 332 -31.87 14.80 -8.00
C GLU A 332 -30.55 14.79 -8.76
N LEU A 333 -30.61 14.53 -10.06
CA LEU A 333 -29.44 14.56 -10.94
C LEU A 333 -28.83 15.96 -11.00
N ALA A 334 -29.65 17.01 -11.10
CA ALA A 334 -29.19 18.40 -11.09
C ALA A 334 -28.48 18.74 -9.77
N ARG A 335 -29.10 18.40 -8.63
CA ARG A 335 -28.50 18.59 -7.30
C ARG A 335 -27.20 17.80 -7.09
N SER A 336 -27.11 16.61 -7.65
CA SER A 336 -25.90 15.81 -7.60
C SER A 336 -24.76 16.42 -8.44
N ARG A 337 -25.09 16.96 -9.64
CA ARG A 337 -24.13 17.68 -10.49
C ARG A 337 -23.60 18.94 -9.81
N GLU A 338 -24.46 19.69 -9.15
CA GLU A 338 -24.07 20.89 -8.40
C GLU A 338 -23.11 20.56 -7.25
N ARG A 339 -23.41 19.54 -6.45
CA ARG A 339 -22.51 19.03 -5.41
C ARG A 339 -21.16 18.55 -5.96
N ILE A 340 -21.14 17.89 -7.09
CA ILE A 340 -19.89 17.49 -7.74
C ILE A 340 -19.06 18.69 -8.16
N ASN A 341 -19.69 19.74 -8.67
CA ASN A 341 -18.99 20.96 -9.07
C ASN A 341 -18.46 21.73 -7.85
N GLU A 342 -19.22 21.82 -6.77
CA GLU A 342 -18.77 22.41 -5.49
C GLU A 342 -17.56 21.66 -4.92
N MET A 343 -17.63 20.31 -4.88
CA MET A 343 -16.50 19.51 -4.41
C MET A 343 -15.26 19.65 -5.31
N ARG A 344 -15.43 19.81 -6.62
CA ARG A 344 -14.30 20.07 -7.54
C ARG A 344 -13.66 21.43 -7.25
N GLN A 345 -14.45 22.47 -7.03
CA GLN A 345 -13.93 23.79 -6.67
C GLN A 345 -13.20 23.76 -5.32
N GLN A 346 -13.75 23.08 -4.32
CA GLN A 346 -13.07 22.90 -3.04
C GLN A 346 -11.74 22.17 -3.20
N LEU A 347 -11.70 21.10 -3.99
CA LEU A 347 -10.48 20.34 -4.26
C LEU A 347 -9.42 21.19 -4.99
N GLU A 348 -9.83 22.04 -5.92
CA GLU A 348 -8.92 22.97 -6.60
C GLU A 348 -8.36 24.02 -5.64
N THR A 349 -9.19 24.54 -4.75
CA THR A 349 -8.78 25.49 -3.72
C THR A 349 -7.78 24.87 -2.74
N GLU A 350 -8.06 23.66 -2.27
CA GLU A 350 -7.15 22.91 -1.39
C GLU A 350 -5.81 22.59 -2.09
N ARG A 351 -5.86 22.22 -3.37
CA ARG A 351 -4.64 21.99 -4.17
C ARG A 351 -3.84 23.28 -4.37
N ALA A 352 -4.50 24.40 -4.59
CA ALA A 352 -3.84 25.70 -4.71
C ALA A 352 -3.19 26.11 -3.38
N THR A 353 -3.88 25.92 -2.26
CA THR A 353 -3.35 26.17 -0.91
C THR A 353 -2.15 25.28 -0.60
N ALA A 354 -2.23 23.99 -0.92
CA ALA A 354 -1.12 23.07 -0.74
C ALA A 354 0.11 23.45 -1.60
N ARG A 355 -0.11 23.93 -2.84
CA ARG A 355 0.98 24.45 -3.68
C ARG A 355 1.61 25.70 -3.09
N ALA A 356 0.79 26.65 -2.62
CA ALA A 356 1.27 27.88 -1.99
C ALA A 356 2.09 27.59 -0.73
N LEU A 357 1.63 26.67 0.13
CA LEU A 357 2.35 26.24 1.32
C LEU A 357 3.70 25.57 0.97
N ARG A 358 3.73 24.72 -0.06
CA ARG A 358 4.98 24.10 -0.53
C ARG A 358 5.97 25.15 -1.06
N THR A 359 5.49 26.14 -1.80
CA THR A 359 6.32 27.24 -2.30
C THR A 359 6.87 28.09 -1.16
N THR A 360 6.05 28.35 -0.14
CA THR A 360 6.46 29.12 1.05
C THR A 360 7.49 28.34 1.88
N LEU A 361 7.30 27.02 2.05
CA LEU A 361 8.28 26.15 2.72
C LEU A 361 9.61 26.08 1.95
N ALA A 362 9.56 25.97 0.62
CA ALA A 362 10.76 26.02 -0.22
C ALA A 362 11.49 27.35 -0.09
N ALA A 363 10.76 28.47 -0.18
CA ALA A 363 11.34 29.82 -0.03
C ALA A 363 11.91 30.09 1.38
N ASN A 364 11.28 29.55 2.43
CA ASN A 364 11.81 29.63 3.80
C ASN A 364 13.06 28.76 3.98
N LYS A 365 13.15 27.63 3.29
CA LYS A 365 14.35 26.78 3.29
C LYS A 365 15.53 27.45 2.57
N GLU A 366 15.27 28.24 1.54
CA GLU A 366 16.29 29.02 0.85
C GLU A 366 16.71 30.31 1.61
N ARG A 367 15.84 30.85 2.47
CA ARG A 367 16.13 32.05 3.27
C ARG A 367 16.82 31.80 4.60
N GLN A 368 16.91 30.56 5.07
CA GLN A 368 17.79 30.24 6.18
C GLN A 368 19.22 30.22 5.64
N PRO A 369 20.10 31.11 6.15
CA PRO A 369 21.51 30.98 5.79
C PRO A 369 21.92 29.57 6.21
N ILE A 370 22.58 28.86 5.31
CA ILE A 370 23.22 27.59 5.58
C ILE A 370 24.33 27.87 6.61
N SER A 371 23.93 28.00 7.89
CA SER A 371 24.83 27.59 8.94
C SER A 371 25.01 26.11 8.69
N LYS A 372 26.24 25.68 8.35
CA LYS A 372 26.63 24.28 8.37
C LYS A 372 25.88 23.64 9.54
N PRO A 373 25.10 22.56 9.35
CA PRO A 373 24.55 21.86 10.49
C PRO A 373 25.76 21.50 11.36
N ALA A 374 25.85 22.07 12.52
CA ALA A 374 26.61 21.45 13.60
C ALA A 374 26.12 20.01 13.57
N SER A 375 27.04 19.07 13.40
CA SER A 375 26.80 17.64 13.31
C SER A 375 25.62 17.30 14.21
N ASP A 376 24.48 16.90 13.63
CA ASP A 376 23.24 16.64 14.39
C ASP A 376 23.35 15.33 15.19
N ALA A 377 24.52 14.73 15.14
CA ALA A 377 24.95 13.55 15.86
C ALA A 377 25.48 13.95 17.25
N PRO A 378 25.02 13.31 18.32
CA PRO A 378 25.54 13.54 19.66
C PRO A 378 27.03 13.17 19.71
N GLN A 379 27.84 13.98 20.38
CA GLN A 379 29.28 13.77 20.48
C GLN A 379 29.65 12.81 21.62
N SER A 380 28.71 12.51 22.52
CA SER A 380 28.91 11.61 23.67
C SER A 380 27.62 10.88 24.02
N VAL A 381 27.77 9.78 24.78
CA VAL A 381 26.63 9.04 25.34
C VAL A 381 25.79 9.94 26.25
N LEU A 382 26.46 10.82 27.03
CA LEU A 382 25.77 11.79 27.89
C LEU A 382 24.91 12.76 27.07
N GLU A 383 25.44 13.32 25.99
CA GLU A 383 24.67 14.23 25.11
C GLU A 383 23.47 13.54 24.49
N ALA A 384 23.60 12.26 24.12
CA ALA A 384 22.45 11.47 23.61
C ALA A 384 21.35 11.32 24.69
N VAL A 385 21.72 11.12 25.95
CA VAL A 385 20.78 11.02 27.09
C VAL A 385 20.12 12.36 27.38
N GLU A 386 20.88 13.46 27.42
CA GLU A 386 20.34 14.82 27.61
C GLU A 386 19.34 15.19 26.50
N ARG A 387 19.66 14.87 25.26
CA ARG A 387 18.80 15.10 24.13
C ARG A 387 17.50 14.26 24.22
N ALA A 388 17.61 12.99 24.65
CA ALA A 388 16.45 12.13 24.85
C ALA A 388 15.54 12.66 25.97
N GLN A 389 16.09 13.14 27.04
CA GLN A 389 15.35 13.78 28.13
C GLN A 389 14.61 15.04 27.62
N ALA A 390 15.26 15.85 26.79
CA ALA A 390 14.65 17.07 26.27
C ALA A 390 13.50 16.82 25.30
N ILE A 391 13.62 15.79 24.44
CA ILE A 391 12.65 15.53 23.36
C ILE A 391 11.53 14.59 23.78
N TYR A 392 11.80 13.63 24.66
CA TYR A 392 10.88 12.56 25.05
C TYR A 392 10.50 12.58 26.52
N SER A 393 10.56 13.76 27.19
CA SER A 393 10.21 13.92 28.61
C SER A 393 8.77 13.52 28.95
N ASP A 394 7.90 13.47 27.96
CA ASP A 394 6.53 12.99 28.04
C ASP A 394 6.42 11.44 28.15
N ALA A 395 7.37 10.70 27.55
CA ALA A 395 7.35 9.25 27.46
C ALA A 395 8.53 8.56 28.16
N LEU A 396 9.64 9.30 28.38
CA LEU A 396 10.85 8.81 29.04
C LEU A 396 11.13 9.60 30.31
N ARG A 397 11.20 8.89 31.43
CA ARG A 397 11.73 9.40 32.70
C ARG A 397 13.12 8.86 32.90
N ILE A 398 14.14 9.72 32.78
CA ILE A 398 15.54 9.32 32.90
C ILE A 398 16.04 9.67 34.33
N LEU A 399 16.48 8.65 35.06
CA LEU A 399 16.93 8.81 36.43
C LEU A 399 18.34 9.42 36.51
N PRO A 400 18.70 10.10 37.61
CA PRO A 400 20.04 10.66 37.81
C PRO A 400 21.17 9.64 37.65
N THR A 401 20.91 8.38 38.02
CA THR A 401 21.87 7.26 37.87
C THR A 401 22.23 6.98 36.42
N ALA A 402 21.27 7.18 35.50
CA ALA A 402 21.52 7.00 34.07
C ALA A 402 22.44 8.09 33.51
N PHE A 403 22.31 9.34 33.96
CA PHE A 403 23.23 10.43 33.57
C PHE A 403 24.66 10.20 34.09
N VAL A 404 24.80 9.69 35.30
CA VAL A 404 26.13 9.35 35.86
C VAL A 404 26.76 8.25 35.01
N ALA A 405 26.05 7.17 34.77
CA ALA A 405 26.54 6.07 33.95
C ALA A 405 26.85 6.49 32.49
N ALA A 406 26.05 7.36 31.92
CA ALA A 406 26.27 7.89 30.55
C ALA A 406 27.54 8.75 30.47
N ARG A 407 27.87 9.50 31.53
CA ARG A 407 29.11 10.30 31.62
C ARG A 407 30.35 9.42 31.70
N GLU A 408 30.25 8.27 32.37
CA GLU A 408 31.35 7.31 32.56
C GLU A 408 31.44 6.27 31.43
N SER A 409 30.54 6.34 30.46
CA SER A 409 30.46 5.37 29.38
C SER A 409 31.58 5.57 28.36
N GLU A 410 32.32 4.49 28.08
CA GLU A 410 33.33 4.40 27.02
C GLU A 410 32.75 3.83 25.70
N PHE A 411 31.46 3.76 25.56
CA PHE A 411 30.81 3.27 24.32
C PHE A 411 31.15 4.21 23.16
N PRO A 412 31.77 3.69 22.06
CA PRO A 412 32.38 4.53 21.03
C PRO A 412 31.41 5.14 20.04
N ASP A 413 30.12 4.77 20.09
CA ASP A 413 29.12 5.17 19.10
C ASP A 413 27.91 5.88 19.75
N PRO A 414 28.00 7.19 20.01
CA PRO A 414 26.92 7.99 20.58
C PRO A 414 25.67 8.03 19.67
N ASP A 415 25.82 7.90 18.36
CA ASP A 415 24.70 7.87 17.41
C ASP A 415 23.83 6.63 17.60
N THR A 416 24.45 5.48 17.82
CA THR A 416 23.70 4.27 18.19
C THR A 416 22.96 4.46 19.52
N THR A 417 23.58 5.10 20.52
CA THR A 417 22.91 5.41 21.80
C THR A 417 21.68 6.30 21.57
N TRP A 418 21.83 7.34 20.78
CA TRP A 418 20.73 8.23 20.39
C TRP A 418 19.60 7.47 19.68
N SER A 419 19.94 6.62 18.71
CA SER A 419 18.97 5.82 17.97
C SER A 419 18.16 4.88 18.87
N TYR A 420 18.80 4.30 19.89
CA TYR A 420 18.17 3.41 20.87
C TYR A 420 17.24 4.19 21.82
N LEU A 421 17.68 5.34 22.33
CA LEU A 421 16.86 6.19 23.19
C LEU A 421 15.67 6.80 22.42
N LYS A 422 15.88 7.17 21.16
CA LYS A 422 14.82 7.61 20.26
C LYS A 422 13.77 6.52 20.04
N ALA A 423 14.21 5.29 19.76
CA ALA A 423 13.29 4.15 19.61
C ALA A 423 12.47 3.92 20.90
N LEU A 424 13.12 4.01 22.06
CA LEU A 424 12.43 3.88 23.35
C LEU A 424 11.37 4.98 23.54
N GLY A 425 11.71 6.24 23.24
CA GLY A 425 10.79 7.36 23.34
C GLY A 425 9.59 7.25 22.40
N GLU A 426 9.82 6.87 21.15
CA GLU A 426 8.75 6.65 20.17
C GLU A 426 7.83 5.48 20.57
N VAL A 427 8.40 4.38 21.08
CA VAL A 427 7.62 3.24 21.57
C VAL A 427 6.82 3.62 22.81
N GLY A 428 7.40 4.40 23.73
CA GLY A 428 6.71 4.93 24.91
C GLY A 428 5.47 5.76 24.52
N ARG A 429 5.62 6.73 23.62
CA ARG A 429 4.48 7.54 23.12
C ARG A 429 3.39 6.67 22.52
N ARG A 430 3.75 5.71 21.65
CA ARG A 430 2.77 4.79 21.05
C ARG A 430 2.03 3.94 22.08
N ARG A 431 2.68 3.56 23.18
CA ARG A 431 2.03 2.83 24.28
C ARG A 431 1.07 3.70 25.06
N GLN A 432 1.45 4.94 25.37
CA GLN A 432 0.57 5.93 26.02
C GLN A 432 -0.69 6.19 25.19
N ASP A 433 -0.55 6.29 23.87
CA ASP A 433 -1.66 6.45 22.93
C ASP A 433 -2.49 5.15 22.72
N ARG A 434 -2.16 4.06 23.42
CA ARG A 434 -2.77 2.72 23.24
C ARG A 434 -2.71 2.20 21.80
N ALA A 435 -1.79 2.73 20.99
CA ALA A 435 -1.61 2.35 19.60
C ALA A 435 -0.74 1.09 19.42
N LEU A 436 -0.27 0.48 20.52
CA LEU A 436 0.65 -0.65 20.49
C LEU A 436 -0.04 -1.91 21.00
N SER A 437 -0.35 -2.84 20.06
CA SER A 437 -0.98 -4.14 20.35
C SER A 437 0.00 -5.33 20.27
N ARG A 438 1.27 -5.07 19.95
CA ARG A 438 2.30 -6.11 19.73
C ARG A 438 3.29 -6.17 20.92
N PRO A 439 3.91 -7.35 21.17
CA PRO A 439 4.97 -7.48 22.19
C PRO A 439 6.14 -6.53 21.93
N LEU A 440 6.72 -5.95 23.00
CA LEU A 440 7.84 -4.99 22.90
C LEU A 440 9.03 -5.53 22.10
N GLY A 441 9.35 -6.82 22.28
CA GLY A 441 10.46 -7.45 21.55
C GLY A 441 10.31 -7.42 20.04
N GLU A 442 9.09 -7.60 19.52
CA GLU A 442 8.83 -7.50 18.09
C GLU A 442 8.94 -6.07 17.58
N VAL A 443 8.47 -5.11 18.39
CA VAL A 443 8.48 -3.69 18.02
C VAL A 443 9.91 -3.16 17.99
N PHE A 444 10.74 -3.49 18.98
CA PHE A 444 12.15 -3.09 18.99
C PHE A 444 12.97 -3.79 17.90
N ALA A 445 12.67 -5.06 17.60
CA ALA A 445 13.30 -5.75 16.48
C ALA A 445 13.00 -5.09 15.14
N ASP A 446 11.75 -4.61 14.92
CA ASP A 446 11.38 -3.86 13.72
C ASP A 446 12.12 -2.51 13.60
N LEU A 447 12.52 -1.92 14.72
CA LEU A 447 13.31 -0.69 14.79
C LEU A 447 14.83 -0.95 14.74
N GLY A 448 15.25 -2.21 14.60
CA GLY A 448 16.67 -2.59 14.55
C GLY A 448 17.39 -2.50 15.89
N VAL A 449 16.64 -2.49 16.99
CA VAL A 449 17.15 -2.39 18.36
C VAL A 449 17.14 -3.76 19.03
N ASP A 450 18.28 -4.18 19.57
CA ASP A 450 18.41 -5.46 20.28
C ASP A 450 17.83 -5.33 21.69
N PHE A 451 16.65 -5.93 21.89
CA PHE A 451 15.90 -5.93 23.14
C PHE A 451 16.03 -7.29 23.84
N SER A 452 16.25 -7.25 25.12
CA SER A 452 16.25 -8.43 25.99
C SER A 452 15.26 -8.19 27.14
N PRO A 453 14.17 -8.98 27.19
CA PRO A 453 13.22 -8.89 28.29
C PRO A 453 13.87 -9.41 29.58
N GLY A 454 13.38 -8.94 30.69
CA GLY A 454 13.75 -9.45 32.01
C GLY A 454 13.36 -10.92 32.18
N PRO A 455 13.89 -11.58 33.21
CA PRO A 455 13.61 -12.99 33.47
C PRO A 455 12.11 -13.21 33.71
N SER A 456 11.53 -14.16 32.96
CA SER A 456 10.10 -14.53 33.09
C SER A 456 9.81 -15.29 34.39
N ASP A 457 10.84 -15.73 35.14
CA ASP A 457 10.75 -16.49 36.37
C ASP A 457 10.78 -15.53 37.58
N PRO A 458 9.68 -15.37 38.32
CA PRO A 458 9.61 -14.48 39.48
C PRO A 458 10.55 -14.89 40.64
N THR A 459 11.12 -16.09 40.59
CA THR A 459 12.11 -16.55 41.60
C THR A 459 13.53 -16.07 41.30
N ARG A 460 13.81 -15.60 40.10
CA ARG A 460 15.07 -14.96 39.76
C ARG A 460 14.94 -13.48 40.07
N LYS A 461 15.63 -13.02 41.11
CA LYS A 461 15.71 -11.61 41.49
C LYS A 461 16.15 -10.80 40.27
N THR A 462 15.37 -9.76 39.96
CA THR A 462 15.69 -8.77 38.93
C THR A 462 17.03 -8.16 39.29
N PRO A 463 18.05 -8.20 38.45
CA PRO A 463 19.41 -7.84 38.87
C PRO A 463 19.60 -6.35 39.10
N TYR A 464 18.66 -5.47 38.69
CA TYR A 464 18.90 -4.04 38.69
C TYR A 464 17.76 -3.27 39.32
N VAL A 465 18.03 -2.71 40.54
CA VAL A 465 17.09 -1.86 41.26
C VAL A 465 17.69 -0.45 41.30
N PHE A 466 16.94 0.53 40.85
CA PHE A 466 17.33 1.94 40.86
C PHE A 466 16.42 2.72 41.80
N ARG A 467 16.95 3.79 42.42
CA ARG A 467 16.16 4.67 43.27
C ARG A 467 15.62 5.87 42.49
N ASP A 468 14.33 6.11 42.64
CA ASP A 468 13.61 7.25 42.12
C ASP A 468 12.97 8.01 43.29
N GLY A 469 13.74 8.91 43.93
CA GLY A 469 13.37 9.48 45.22
C GLY A 469 13.32 8.39 46.30
N ASP A 470 12.14 8.23 46.94
CA ASP A 470 11.91 7.20 47.95
C ASP A 470 11.42 5.86 47.39
N ARG A 471 11.26 5.77 46.06
CA ARG A 471 10.76 4.55 45.42
C ARG A 471 11.91 3.76 44.78
N GLU A 472 11.79 2.45 44.89
CA GLU A 472 12.65 1.52 44.17
C GLU A 472 11.98 1.14 42.83
N VAL A 473 12.75 1.23 41.76
CA VAL A 473 12.34 0.88 40.40
C VAL A 473 13.15 -0.32 39.94
N GLU A 474 12.48 -1.44 39.73
CA GLU A 474 13.09 -2.65 39.19
C GLU A 474 13.17 -2.55 37.66
N ALA A 475 14.37 -2.34 37.11
CA ALA A 475 14.59 -2.35 35.66
C ALA A 475 14.80 -3.80 35.19
N ALA A 476 13.73 -4.42 34.76
CA ALA A 476 13.76 -5.79 34.24
C ALA A 476 14.24 -5.87 32.79
N ASP A 477 13.88 -4.88 31.98
CA ASP A 477 14.11 -4.86 30.54
C ASP A 477 15.41 -4.13 30.19
N GLN A 478 16.07 -4.57 29.11
CA GLN A 478 17.27 -3.90 28.62
C GLN A 478 17.33 -3.83 27.08
N LEU A 479 17.89 -2.72 26.58
CA LEU A 479 18.41 -2.64 25.23
C LEU A 479 19.93 -2.84 25.26
N ARG A 480 20.48 -3.55 24.28
CA ARG A 480 21.88 -3.91 24.29
C ARG A 480 22.57 -3.77 22.92
N LYS A 481 23.84 -3.34 22.94
CA LYS A 481 24.70 -3.29 21.77
C LYS A 481 26.13 -3.63 22.15
N GLY A 482 26.78 -4.51 21.38
CA GLY A 482 28.15 -4.96 21.65
C GLY A 482 28.24 -6.06 22.70
N ALA A 483 29.34 -6.83 22.65
CA ALA A 483 29.60 -7.97 23.52
C ALA A 483 30.65 -7.69 24.60
N ASN A 484 31.55 -6.71 24.39
CA ASN A 484 32.60 -6.39 25.34
C ASN A 484 32.01 -5.65 26.56
N PRO A 485 32.13 -6.15 27.79
CA PRO A 485 31.53 -5.55 28.98
C PRO A 485 31.90 -4.10 29.23
N GLN A 486 33.11 -3.67 28.87
CA GLN A 486 33.59 -2.30 29.11
C GLN A 486 33.15 -1.29 28.06
N THR A 487 33.07 -1.72 26.76
CA THR A 487 32.75 -0.85 25.64
C THR A 487 31.39 -1.19 25.01
N CYS A 488 30.51 -1.93 25.69
CA CYS A 488 29.15 -2.19 25.25
C CYS A 488 28.18 -1.09 25.68
N LEU A 489 27.04 -1.02 25.03
CA LEU A 489 25.89 -0.23 25.45
C LEU A 489 24.86 -1.15 26.11
N ARG A 490 24.42 -0.76 27.31
CA ARG A 490 23.27 -1.32 28.03
C ARG A 490 22.37 -0.19 28.48
N ILE A 491 21.09 -0.26 28.16
CA ILE A 491 20.08 0.65 28.65
C ILE A 491 19.08 -0.17 29.45
N TYR A 492 19.11 -0.02 30.77
CA TYR A 492 18.20 -0.71 31.68
C TYR A 492 16.98 0.16 31.96
N PHE A 493 15.79 -0.40 31.80
CA PHE A 493 14.56 0.37 31.96
C PHE A 493 13.42 -0.48 32.50
N ALA A 494 12.40 0.21 33.03
CA ALA A 494 11.13 -0.36 33.46
C ALA A 494 9.96 0.30 32.75
N SER A 495 8.89 -0.44 32.52
CA SER A 495 7.63 0.08 32.01
C SER A 495 6.83 0.77 33.12
N THR A 496 6.21 1.92 32.83
CA THR A 496 5.30 2.61 33.72
C THR A 496 3.83 2.25 33.44
N GLU A 497 2.94 2.49 34.42
CA GLU A 497 1.51 2.18 34.29
C GLU A 497 0.83 3.03 33.18
N ASP A 498 1.31 4.24 32.96
CA ASP A 498 0.84 5.17 31.92
C ASP A 498 1.37 4.85 30.51
N GLY A 499 2.18 3.79 30.38
CA GLY A 499 2.73 3.34 29.09
C GLY A 499 4.10 3.89 28.73
N GLY A 500 4.66 4.80 29.53
CA GLY A 500 6.02 5.31 29.37
C GLY A 500 7.09 4.34 29.86
N PHE A 501 8.34 4.84 29.96
CA PHE A 501 9.48 4.09 30.47
C PHE A 501 10.29 4.91 31.48
N VAL A 502 10.80 4.23 32.51
CA VAL A 502 11.81 4.78 33.45
C VAL A 502 13.15 4.15 33.11
N ILE A 503 14.15 4.98 32.81
CA ILE A 503 15.52 4.56 32.48
C ILE A 503 16.41 4.73 33.68
N GLY A 504 16.97 3.64 34.20
CA GLY A 504 17.83 3.63 35.37
C GLY A 504 19.33 3.72 35.05
N HIS A 505 19.73 3.24 33.84
CA HIS A 505 21.14 3.18 33.45
C HIS A 505 21.30 3.27 31.93
N VAL A 506 22.32 3.99 31.48
CA VAL A 506 22.75 4.06 30.07
C VAL A 506 24.29 4.03 30.07
N GLY A 507 24.87 2.91 29.63
CA GLY A 507 26.35 2.81 29.63
C GLY A 507 26.83 1.36 29.50
N LYS A 508 28.00 1.10 30.09
CA LYS A 508 28.60 -0.24 30.13
C LYS A 508 27.73 -1.22 30.92
N GLN A 509 27.99 -2.50 30.74
CA GLN A 509 27.32 -3.54 31.54
C GLN A 509 27.59 -3.35 33.03
N ILE A 510 26.54 -3.34 33.84
CA ILE A 510 26.67 -3.33 35.30
C ILE A 510 27.10 -4.74 35.72
N ASP A 511 28.22 -4.86 36.44
CA ASP A 511 28.63 -6.11 37.05
C ASP A 511 27.57 -6.51 38.08
N THR A 512 27.13 -7.77 38.03
CA THR A 512 26.15 -8.31 38.99
C THR A 512 26.55 -7.97 40.40
N ILE A 513 25.61 -7.45 41.23
CA ILE A 513 25.71 -7.08 42.64
C ILE A 513 26.74 -7.94 43.36
N PRO A 514 27.72 -7.35 44.12
CA PRO A 514 28.61 -8.13 44.97
C PRO A 514 27.74 -9.03 45.86
N LYS A 515 28.05 -10.34 45.89
CA LYS A 515 27.45 -11.23 46.88
C LYS A 515 27.58 -10.53 48.25
N PRO A 516 26.50 -10.45 49.05
CA PRO A 516 26.65 -9.97 50.42
C PRO A 516 27.75 -10.81 51.07
N GLU A 517 28.71 -10.13 51.64
CA GLU A 517 29.77 -10.79 52.46
C GLU A 517 29.08 -11.70 53.44
N PRO A 518 29.52 -12.98 53.58
CA PRO A 518 28.98 -13.85 54.60
C PRO A 518 29.11 -13.14 55.91
N LYS A 519 28.01 -12.96 56.64
CA LYS A 519 28.05 -12.50 58.03
C LYS A 519 29.08 -13.37 58.75
N ALA A 520 30.08 -12.75 59.35
CA ALA A 520 30.99 -13.42 60.25
C ALA A 520 30.13 -14.17 61.30
N GLU A 521 30.29 -15.49 61.34
CA GLU A 521 29.70 -16.32 62.38
C GLU A 521 30.26 -15.79 63.70
N GLU A 522 29.42 -15.18 64.54
CA GLU A 522 29.69 -14.95 65.93
C GLU A 522 30.00 -16.34 66.53
N SER A 523 31.29 -16.55 66.84
CA SER A 523 31.69 -17.70 67.59
C SER A 523 31.04 -17.61 68.97
N GLU A 524 30.04 -18.42 69.24
CA GLU A 524 29.57 -18.74 70.57
C GLU A 524 30.72 -19.39 71.29
N ASP A 525 31.36 -18.57 72.20
CA ASP A 525 32.32 -19.00 73.17
C ASP A 525 31.54 -19.68 74.30
N ASP A 526 31.42 -21.02 74.22
CA ASP A 526 30.92 -21.86 75.32
C ASP A 526 31.99 -21.88 76.43
N GLY A 527 31.88 -20.92 77.34
CA GLY A 527 32.55 -20.95 78.64
C GLY A 527 31.91 -21.95 79.57
N GLU A 528 32.54 -23.12 79.71
CA GLU A 528 32.30 -24.02 80.86
C GLU A 528 32.70 -23.31 82.16
N GLU A 529 31.82 -23.26 83.16
CA GLU A 529 31.97 -23.65 84.58
C GLU A 529 30.58 -23.97 85.19
#